data_9627e4829f96fb75c34699f22487e030
#
_entry.id   9627e4829f96fb75c34699f22487e030
#
_cell.length_a   1.000
_cell.length_b   1.000
_cell.length_c   1.000
_cell.angle_alpha   90.00
_cell.angle_beta   90.00
_cell.angle_gamma   90.00
#
_symmetry.space_group_name_H-M   'P 1'
#
loop_
_entity.id
_entity.type
_entity.pdbx_description
1 polymer ?
#
loop_
_entity_poly.entity_id
_entity_poly.type
_entity_poly.pdbx_seq_one_letter_code
_entity_poly.pdbx_strand_id
1 'polypeptide(L)'
;MSAHESLKMTRRDALRTLGAGAMLAGLGALTGRAVAQETATPSSSAVAPQPFTLPPLGYAYDALEPHIDARTMEIHHSKHHQSYITNANAALASRPELHGMTGEEMLRNIGELPDSLRVTVRNNVGGHVNHSLFWKIIGPNGGGAPKGAFGKLLAEKFGSVDNLQKEFNSAAMKRFGSGWAWLCLNGESLVTQSTANQDSPLLSKLIPILGLDVWEHAYYLNYQNRRADYCTAFWNMVNWAQVEANYNAAIKG
;
A
#
# COMPACT_ATOMS: atom_id res chain seq x y z
N MET A 1 18.32 53.87 -20.32
CA MET A 1 19.39 53.01 -19.83
C MET A 1 19.30 53.00 -18.31
N SER A 2 18.77 51.95 -17.72
CA SER A 2 18.81 51.74 -16.28
C SER A 2 18.86 50.21 -16.07
N ALA A 3 19.98 49.73 -15.51
CA ALA A 3 20.25 48.33 -15.25
C ALA A 3 19.61 47.92 -13.92
N HIS A 4 18.77 46.89 -13.93
CA HIS A 4 18.35 46.20 -12.74
C HIS A 4 19.35 45.05 -12.47
N GLU A 5 20.23 45.25 -11.52
CA GLU A 5 21.04 44.18 -10.93
C GLU A 5 20.18 43.36 -9.96
N SER A 6 19.97 42.08 -10.30
CA SER A 6 19.31 41.10 -9.47
C SER A 6 20.35 40.45 -8.55
N LEU A 7 20.32 40.78 -7.26
CA LEU A 7 21.12 40.14 -6.20
C LEU A 7 20.69 38.66 -6.02
N LYS A 8 21.52 37.76 -6.50
CA LYS A 8 21.39 36.30 -6.21
C LYS A 8 21.96 36.00 -4.83
N MET A 9 21.09 35.81 -3.86
CA MET A 9 21.44 35.32 -2.53
C MET A 9 21.85 33.84 -2.60
N THR A 10 23.05 33.48 -2.13
CA THR A 10 23.56 32.12 -2.14
C THR A 10 23.08 31.34 -0.90
N ARG A 11 23.05 29.99 -1.00
CA ARG A 11 22.63 29.11 0.08
C ARG A 11 23.50 29.25 1.37
N ARG A 12 24.65 29.86 1.29
CA ARG A 12 25.54 30.15 2.44
C ARG A 12 25.10 31.37 3.26
N ASP A 13 24.39 32.31 2.66
CA ASP A 13 23.97 33.55 3.34
C ASP A 13 22.74 33.33 4.23
N ALA A 14 21.92 32.30 3.93
CA ALA A 14 20.73 31.93 4.72
C ALA A 14 21.07 31.28 6.08
N LEU A 15 22.29 30.79 6.29
CA LEU A 15 22.67 30.08 7.52
C LEU A 15 23.37 30.98 8.57
N ARG A 16 23.59 32.27 8.30
CA ARG A 16 24.30 33.20 9.21
C ARG A 16 23.40 34.10 10.05
N THR A 17 22.10 34.06 9.88
CA THR A 17 21.14 34.93 10.59
C THR A 17 20.43 34.28 11.81
N LEU A 18 20.85 33.09 12.23
CA LEU A 18 20.29 32.42 13.41
C LEU A 18 21.41 32.18 14.45
N GLY A 19 21.90 33.23 15.09
CA GLY A 19 22.90 33.06 16.15
C GLY A 19 23.45 34.34 16.72
N ALA A 20 22.68 35.11 17.45
CA ALA A 20 23.19 36.05 18.46
C ALA A 20 22.03 36.59 19.29
N GLY A 21 21.90 36.15 20.52
CA GLY A 21 20.95 36.63 21.52
C GLY A 21 21.52 36.40 22.92
N ALA A 22 22.04 37.47 23.49
CA ALA A 22 22.92 37.60 24.64
C ALA A 22 22.44 36.98 25.94
N MET A 23 23.43 36.52 26.74
CA MET A 23 23.34 36.34 28.18
C MET A 23 23.28 37.69 28.91
N LEU A 24 22.40 37.83 29.88
CA LEU A 24 22.50 38.80 30.95
C LEU A 24 22.27 38.09 32.29
N ALA A 25 23.32 38.04 33.10
CA ALA A 25 23.27 37.57 34.46
C ALA A 25 22.70 38.66 35.37
N GLY A 26 21.71 38.28 36.22
CA GLY A 26 21.20 39.12 37.32
C GLY A 26 21.11 38.29 38.57
N LEU A 27 21.99 38.57 39.53
CA LEU A 27 21.88 38.10 40.92
C LEU A 27 20.74 38.84 41.62
N GLY A 28 19.85 38.11 42.27
CA GLY A 28 18.80 38.63 43.14
C GLY A 28 18.39 37.61 44.19
N ALA A 29 18.46 38.01 45.45
CA ALA A 29 18.45 37.25 46.68
C ALA A 29 17.19 36.41 46.97
N LEU A 30 17.46 35.36 47.76
CA LEU A 30 16.61 34.40 48.45
C LEU A 30 15.42 35.02 49.24
N THR A 31 14.22 34.55 48.97
CA THR A 31 13.20 34.32 50.01
C THR A 31 12.48 33.02 49.67
N GLY A 32 12.54 32.06 50.56
CA GLY A 32 11.95 30.75 50.41
C GLY A 32 10.40 30.79 50.43
N ARG A 33 9.82 30.15 49.42
CA ARG A 33 8.44 29.68 49.48
C ARG A 33 8.44 28.31 48.81
N ALA A 34 8.22 27.28 49.62
CA ALA A 34 8.02 25.92 49.10
C ALA A 34 6.77 25.89 48.21
N VAL A 35 7.02 25.83 46.93
CA VAL A 35 5.96 25.49 45.95
C VAL A 35 5.94 23.98 45.86
N ALA A 36 4.84 23.38 46.29
CA ALA A 36 4.58 21.97 46.07
C ALA A 36 4.69 21.69 44.55
N GLN A 37 5.67 20.87 44.16
CA GLN A 37 5.84 20.40 42.81
C GLN A 37 4.75 19.35 42.58
N GLU A 38 3.64 19.76 41.96
CA GLU A 38 2.67 18.83 41.40
C GLU A 38 3.44 17.97 40.36
N THR A 39 3.70 16.72 40.71
CA THR A 39 4.16 15.71 39.76
C THR A 39 3.03 15.49 38.78
N ALA A 40 3.11 16.17 37.62
CA ALA A 40 2.26 15.86 36.48
C ALA A 40 2.58 14.41 36.07
N THR A 41 1.71 13.49 36.45
CA THR A 41 1.67 12.14 35.91
C THR A 41 1.54 12.29 34.39
N PRO A 42 2.40 11.64 33.57
CA PRO A 42 2.22 11.67 32.12
C PRO A 42 0.85 11.05 31.84
N SER A 43 -0.07 11.88 31.38
CA SER A 43 -1.35 11.42 30.85
C SER A 43 -1.02 10.45 29.69
N SER A 44 -1.21 9.17 29.93
CA SER A 44 -1.24 8.18 28.86
C SER A 44 -2.41 8.56 27.96
N SER A 45 -2.13 9.36 26.92
CA SER A 45 -3.08 9.59 25.87
C SER A 45 -3.33 8.21 25.22
N ALA A 46 -4.47 7.62 25.56
CA ALA A 46 -4.96 6.42 24.91
C ALA A 46 -4.96 6.70 23.41
N VAL A 47 -4.08 6.01 22.66
CA VAL A 47 -4.06 6.10 21.21
C VAL A 47 -5.44 5.69 20.74
N ALA A 48 -6.14 6.59 20.06
CA ALA A 48 -7.46 6.30 19.52
C ALA A 48 -7.37 5.02 18.64
N PRO A 49 -8.36 4.13 18.70
CA PRO A 49 -8.35 2.90 17.92
C PRO A 49 -8.14 3.25 16.43
N GLN A 50 -7.08 2.70 15.86
CA GLN A 50 -6.76 2.93 14.46
C GLN A 50 -7.52 1.92 13.60
N PRO A 51 -8.26 2.37 12.56
CA PRO A 51 -9.09 1.48 11.76
C PRO A 51 -8.28 0.41 11.00
N PHE A 52 -7.02 0.70 10.63
CA PHE A 52 -6.18 -0.23 9.88
C PHE A 52 -4.88 -0.55 10.62
N THR A 53 -4.46 -1.82 10.53
CA THR A 53 -3.19 -2.32 11.06
C THR A 53 -2.45 -3.13 10.00
N LEU A 54 -1.12 -3.20 10.09
CA LEU A 54 -0.32 -3.99 9.16
C LEU A 54 -0.57 -5.48 9.41
N PRO A 55 -1.14 -6.23 8.44
CA PRO A 55 -1.32 -7.66 8.62
C PRO A 55 0.04 -8.36 8.59
N PRO A 56 0.24 -9.41 9.43
CA PRO A 56 1.45 -10.24 9.34
C PRO A 56 1.50 -10.97 8.00
N LEU A 57 2.71 -11.18 7.44
CA LEU A 57 2.88 -11.95 6.21
C LEU A 57 2.51 -13.43 6.37
N GLY A 58 2.78 -14.01 7.54
CA GLY A 58 2.65 -15.45 7.78
C GLY A 58 3.83 -16.29 7.28
N TYR A 59 4.85 -15.66 6.67
CA TYR A 59 6.11 -16.28 6.22
C TYR A 59 7.27 -15.28 6.33
N ALA A 60 8.52 -15.78 6.32
CA ALA A 60 9.71 -14.96 6.43
C ALA A 60 9.95 -14.12 5.16
N TYR A 61 10.69 -13.02 5.27
CA TYR A 61 10.95 -12.14 4.12
C TYR A 61 11.76 -12.82 3.00
N ASP A 62 12.62 -13.77 3.32
CA ASP A 62 13.40 -14.57 2.38
C ASP A 62 12.65 -15.77 1.79
N ALA A 63 11.44 -16.05 2.26
CA ALA A 63 10.70 -17.24 1.88
C ALA A 63 10.28 -17.29 0.40
N LEU A 64 10.33 -16.17 -0.32
CA LEU A 64 9.98 -16.07 -1.73
C LEU A 64 11.20 -16.07 -2.67
N GLU A 65 12.40 -16.20 -2.12
CA GLU A 65 13.60 -16.31 -2.94
C GLU A 65 13.60 -17.63 -3.75
N PRO A 66 14.11 -17.62 -4.97
CA PRO A 66 14.83 -16.52 -5.67
C PRO A 66 13.89 -15.56 -6.44
N HIS A 67 12.57 -15.66 -6.29
CA HIS A 67 11.57 -14.96 -7.11
C HIS A 67 11.36 -13.49 -6.67
N ILE A 68 11.38 -13.22 -5.39
CA ILE A 68 11.45 -11.87 -4.80
C ILE A 68 12.49 -11.92 -3.69
N ASP A 69 13.44 -10.98 -3.70
CA ASP A 69 14.49 -10.93 -2.69
C ASP A 69 13.97 -10.47 -1.32
N ALA A 70 14.65 -10.94 -0.25
CA ALA A 70 14.28 -10.64 1.12
C ALA A 70 14.21 -9.13 1.42
N ARG A 71 15.12 -8.34 0.81
CA ARG A 71 15.17 -6.89 1.01
C ARG A 71 13.96 -6.19 0.39
N THR A 72 13.57 -6.60 -0.81
CA THR A 72 12.32 -6.12 -1.44
C THR A 72 11.13 -6.44 -0.55
N MET A 73 10.99 -7.68 -0.06
CA MET A 73 9.87 -8.09 0.81
C MET A 73 9.82 -7.30 2.11
N GLU A 74 10.96 -7.09 2.77
CA GLU A 74 11.05 -6.29 4.00
C GLU A 74 10.58 -4.85 3.77
N ILE A 75 11.11 -4.18 2.75
CA ILE A 75 10.78 -2.78 2.44
C ILE A 75 9.32 -2.68 1.99
N HIS A 76 8.89 -3.56 1.10
CA HIS A 76 7.56 -3.55 0.51
C HIS A 76 6.47 -3.72 1.59
N HIS A 77 6.63 -4.68 2.49
CA HIS A 77 5.71 -4.90 3.60
C HIS A 77 5.84 -3.83 4.69
N SER A 78 7.04 -3.69 5.29
CA SER A 78 7.20 -2.89 6.52
C SER A 78 7.29 -1.38 6.28
N LYS A 79 7.52 -0.91 5.04
CA LYS A 79 7.64 0.51 4.71
C LYS A 79 6.52 0.96 3.77
N HIS A 80 6.40 0.37 2.57
CA HIS A 80 5.39 0.81 1.61
C HIS A 80 3.97 0.52 2.11
N HIS A 81 3.65 -0.72 2.47
CA HIS A 81 2.32 -1.06 2.98
C HIS A 81 2.02 -0.33 4.30
N GLN A 82 2.99 -0.28 5.24
CA GLN A 82 2.81 0.46 6.50
C GLN A 82 2.55 1.95 6.25
N SER A 83 3.19 2.56 5.25
CA SER A 83 2.97 3.97 4.91
C SER A 83 1.54 4.23 4.45
N TYR A 84 0.97 3.36 3.62
CA TYR A 84 -0.44 3.46 3.22
C TYR A 84 -1.37 3.39 4.43
N ILE A 85 -1.13 2.48 5.36
CA ILE A 85 -1.91 2.34 6.60
C ILE A 85 -1.79 3.62 7.46
N THR A 86 -0.57 4.11 7.66
CA THR A 86 -0.32 5.33 8.44
C THR A 86 -1.07 6.52 7.88
N ASN A 87 -1.01 6.72 6.56
CA ASN A 87 -1.69 7.83 5.89
C ASN A 87 -3.22 7.67 5.88
N ALA A 88 -3.72 6.44 5.71
CA ALA A 88 -5.16 6.16 5.79
C ALA A 88 -5.69 6.47 7.20
N ASN A 89 -5.03 5.96 8.24
CA ASN A 89 -5.42 6.21 9.63
C ASN A 89 -5.35 7.69 10.00
N ALA A 90 -4.33 8.42 9.57
CA ALA A 90 -4.23 9.87 9.79
C ALA A 90 -5.39 10.64 9.14
N ALA A 91 -5.79 10.26 7.93
CA ALA A 91 -6.93 10.90 7.25
C ALA A 91 -8.28 10.60 7.91
N LEU A 92 -8.40 9.41 8.53
CA LEU A 92 -9.63 8.97 9.20
C LEU A 92 -9.69 9.37 10.68
N ALA A 93 -8.62 9.92 11.26
CA ALA A 93 -8.53 10.23 12.69
C ALA A 93 -9.65 11.17 13.19
N SER A 94 -10.10 12.10 12.35
CA SER A 94 -11.20 13.02 12.66
C SER A 94 -12.58 12.55 12.19
N ARG A 95 -12.71 11.28 11.81
CA ARG A 95 -13.91 10.68 11.20
C ARG A 95 -14.29 9.36 11.87
N PRO A 96 -14.61 9.38 13.19
CA PRO A 96 -14.91 8.16 13.93
C PRO A 96 -16.10 7.36 13.35
N GLU A 97 -17.03 8.04 12.67
CA GLU A 97 -18.16 7.40 11.98
C GLU A 97 -17.76 6.45 10.86
N LEU A 98 -16.54 6.60 10.32
CA LEU A 98 -16.00 5.73 9.26
C LEU A 98 -15.14 4.58 9.81
N HIS A 99 -14.82 4.57 11.11
CA HIS A 99 -13.93 3.55 11.68
C HIS A 99 -14.54 2.14 11.69
N GLY A 100 -15.87 2.02 11.56
CA GLY A 100 -16.56 0.73 11.45
C GLY A 100 -16.58 0.14 10.04
N MET A 101 -16.15 0.90 9.02
CA MET A 101 -16.13 0.43 7.64
C MET A 101 -14.83 -0.31 7.35
N THR A 102 -14.92 -1.41 6.57
CA THR A 102 -13.74 -2.05 5.98
C THR A 102 -13.15 -1.20 4.86
N GLY A 103 -11.89 -1.44 4.51
CA GLY A 103 -11.25 -0.76 3.38
C GLY A 103 -11.95 -1.05 2.05
N GLU A 104 -12.41 -2.28 1.87
CA GLU A 104 -13.19 -2.72 0.70
C GLU A 104 -14.52 -1.98 0.58
N GLU A 105 -15.25 -1.80 1.69
CA GLU A 105 -16.51 -1.03 1.72
C GLU A 105 -16.26 0.43 1.37
N MET A 106 -15.22 1.06 1.94
CA MET A 106 -14.85 2.44 1.61
C MET A 106 -14.55 2.62 0.11
N LEU A 107 -13.84 1.66 -0.50
CA LEU A 107 -13.50 1.71 -1.92
C LEU A 107 -14.71 1.49 -2.81
N ARG A 108 -15.59 0.54 -2.47
CA ARG A 108 -16.84 0.29 -3.24
C ARG A 108 -17.78 1.50 -3.21
N ASN A 109 -17.83 2.19 -2.08
CA ASN A 109 -18.74 3.30 -1.81
C ASN A 109 -18.01 4.67 -1.80
N ILE A 110 -16.89 4.78 -2.52
CA ILE A 110 -16.05 5.97 -2.49
C ILE A 110 -16.81 7.26 -2.84
N GLY A 111 -17.83 7.15 -3.68
CA GLY A 111 -18.70 8.26 -4.05
C GLY A 111 -19.57 8.81 -2.91
N GLU A 112 -19.80 8.02 -1.87
CA GLU A 112 -20.58 8.39 -0.68
C GLU A 112 -19.71 9.06 0.40
N LEU A 113 -18.37 8.92 0.29
CA LEU A 113 -17.44 9.56 1.20
C LEU A 113 -17.34 11.07 0.95
N PRO A 114 -17.00 11.87 1.98
CA PRO A 114 -16.71 13.29 1.80
C PRO A 114 -15.65 13.54 0.71
N ASP A 115 -15.86 14.50 -0.16
CA ASP A 115 -14.97 14.81 -1.29
C ASP A 115 -13.51 15.01 -0.86
N SER A 116 -13.30 15.63 0.30
CA SER A 116 -11.96 15.86 0.88
C SER A 116 -11.20 14.58 1.23
N LEU A 117 -11.89 13.45 1.39
CA LEU A 117 -11.28 12.15 1.72
C LEU A 117 -11.07 11.25 0.50
N ARG A 118 -11.84 11.42 -0.58
CA ARG A 118 -11.87 10.47 -1.71
C ARG A 118 -10.50 10.19 -2.30
N VAL A 119 -9.68 11.22 -2.51
CA VAL A 119 -8.32 11.05 -3.05
C VAL A 119 -7.44 10.27 -2.09
N THR A 120 -7.50 10.60 -0.80
CA THR A 120 -6.69 9.93 0.22
C THR A 120 -7.12 8.48 0.42
N VAL A 121 -8.42 8.20 0.46
CA VAL A 121 -8.98 6.84 0.53
C VAL A 121 -8.59 6.04 -0.72
N ARG A 122 -8.79 6.58 -1.91
CA ARG A 122 -8.39 5.94 -3.18
C ARG A 122 -6.93 5.50 -3.16
N ASN A 123 -6.02 6.38 -2.73
CA ASN A 123 -4.58 6.12 -2.74
C ASN A 123 -4.13 5.25 -1.56
N ASN A 124 -4.56 5.56 -0.33
CA ASN A 124 -3.98 4.95 0.85
C ASN A 124 -4.79 3.75 1.37
N VAL A 125 -6.12 3.84 1.40
CA VAL A 125 -6.94 2.65 1.68
C VAL A 125 -6.86 1.68 0.50
N GLY A 126 -6.83 2.18 -0.74
CA GLY A 126 -6.57 1.36 -1.93
C GLY A 126 -5.24 0.62 -1.82
N GLY A 127 -4.16 1.34 -1.45
CA GLY A 127 -2.84 0.73 -1.23
C GLY A 127 -2.88 -0.34 -0.13
N HIS A 128 -3.54 -0.07 1.00
CA HIS A 128 -3.69 -1.06 2.07
C HIS A 128 -4.44 -2.31 1.62
N VAL A 129 -5.59 -2.16 0.99
CA VAL A 129 -6.43 -3.29 0.51
C VAL A 129 -5.70 -4.11 -0.54
N ASN A 130 -5.07 -3.47 -1.53
CA ASN A 130 -4.33 -4.14 -2.59
C ASN A 130 -3.18 -4.98 -2.04
N HIS A 131 -2.38 -4.42 -1.12
CA HIS A 131 -1.27 -5.13 -0.50
C HIS A 131 -1.74 -6.24 0.46
N SER A 132 -2.85 -6.03 1.18
CA SER A 132 -3.44 -7.06 2.04
C SER A 132 -3.89 -8.29 1.25
N LEU A 133 -4.41 -8.09 0.04
CA LEU A 133 -4.69 -9.18 -0.90
C LEU A 133 -3.39 -9.83 -1.38
N PHE A 134 -2.41 -9.02 -1.81
CA PHE A 134 -1.16 -9.48 -2.41
C PHE A 134 -0.42 -10.46 -1.49
N TRP A 135 -0.27 -10.14 -0.20
CA TRP A 135 0.42 -11.00 0.75
C TRP A 135 -0.23 -12.37 0.94
N LYS A 136 -1.55 -12.47 0.74
CA LYS A 136 -2.30 -13.72 0.87
C LYS A 136 -2.21 -14.60 -0.37
N ILE A 137 -2.15 -13.99 -1.54
CA ILE A 137 -2.19 -14.70 -2.83
C ILE A 137 -0.82 -15.14 -3.35
N ILE A 138 0.25 -14.79 -2.64
CA ILE A 138 1.60 -15.31 -2.86
C ILE A 138 2.10 -16.03 -1.61
N GLY A 139 3.04 -16.94 -1.79
CA GLY A 139 3.64 -17.67 -0.66
C GLY A 139 4.72 -18.66 -1.07
N PRO A 140 5.51 -19.18 -0.10
CA PRO A 140 6.64 -20.07 -0.36
C PRO A 140 6.24 -21.44 -0.94
N ASN A 141 5.00 -21.86 -0.73
CA ASN A 141 4.46 -23.11 -1.27
C ASN A 141 3.55 -22.86 -2.49
N GLY A 142 3.72 -21.70 -3.12
CA GLY A 142 2.96 -21.30 -4.29
C GLY A 142 3.47 -21.95 -5.59
N GLY A 143 2.89 -21.49 -6.69
CA GLY A 143 3.27 -21.95 -8.03
C GLY A 143 2.49 -23.16 -8.54
N GLY A 144 2.98 -23.69 -9.64
CA GLY A 144 2.28 -24.76 -10.33
C GLY A 144 0.99 -24.31 -11.03
N ALA A 145 0.09 -25.25 -11.27
CA ALA A 145 -1.20 -24.98 -11.90
C ALA A 145 -2.34 -25.06 -10.87
N PRO A 146 -3.40 -24.24 -11.01
CA PRO A 146 -4.62 -24.38 -10.23
C PRO A 146 -5.25 -25.77 -10.47
N LYS A 147 -5.77 -26.36 -9.42
CA LYS A 147 -6.29 -27.75 -9.45
C LYS A 147 -7.82 -27.78 -9.32
N GLY A 148 -8.40 -28.96 -9.47
CA GLY A 148 -9.80 -29.21 -9.19
C GLY A 148 -10.77 -28.48 -10.10
N ALA A 149 -11.92 -28.08 -9.56
CA ALA A 149 -12.98 -27.37 -10.27
C ALA A 149 -12.53 -25.97 -10.71
N PHE A 150 -11.78 -25.28 -9.86
CA PHE A 150 -11.30 -23.93 -10.16
C PHE A 150 -10.29 -23.92 -11.33
N GLY A 151 -9.37 -24.88 -11.38
CA GLY A 151 -8.46 -25.02 -12.52
C GLY A 151 -9.19 -25.31 -13.84
N LYS A 152 -10.25 -26.15 -13.81
CA LYS A 152 -11.11 -26.40 -14.97
C LYS A 152 -11.86 -25.14 -15.39
N LEU A 153 -12.40 -24.38 -14.45
CA LEU A 153 -13.09 -23.12 -14.72
C LEU A 153 -12.16 -22.12 -15.41
N LEU A 154 -10.94 -21.95 -14.94
CA LEU A 154 -9.97 -21.04 -15.53
C LEU A 154 -9.62 -21.48 -16.96
N ALA A 155 -9.39 -22.80 -17.17
CA ALA A 155 -9.12 -23.35 -18.48
C ALA A 155 -10.29 -23.17 -19.46
N GLU A 156 -11.53 -23.31 -18.97
CA GLU A 156 -12.74 -23.07 -19.76
C GLU A 156 -12.88 -21.59 -20.15
N LYS A 157 -12.68 -20.67 -19.19
CA LYS A 157 -12.88 -19.22 -19.41
C LYS A 157 -11.80 -18.61 -20.30
N PHE A 158 -10.55 -19.08 -20.22
CA PHE A 158 -9.41 -18.52 -20.95
C PHE A 158 -8.88 -19.46 -22.07
N GLY A 159 -9.51 -20.63 -22.27
CA GLY A 159 -9.04 -21.67 -23.18
C GLY A 159 -7.91 -22.52 -22.57
N SER A 160 -7.10 -21.95 -21.68
CA SER A 160 -6.09 -22.66 -20.87
C SER A 160 -5.58 -21.77 -19.74
N VAL A 161 -4.93 -22.36 -18.74
CA VAL A 161 -4.22 -21.60 -17.69
C VAL A 161 -3.07 -20.78 -18.28
N ASP A 162 -2.37 -21.32 -19.27
CA ASP A 162 -1.28 -20.61 -19.98
C ASP A 162 -1.80 -19.35 -20.70
N ASN A 163 -2.99 -19.41 -21.26
CA ASN A 163 -3.61 -18.23 -21.88
C ASN A 163 -4.00 -17.18 -20.82
N LEU A 164 -4.57 -17.58 -19.69
CA LEU A 164 -4.78 -16.68 -18.56
C LEU A 164 -3.46 -15.98 -18.17
N GLN A 165 -2.36 -16.73 -18.01
CA GLN A 165 -1.06 -16.17 -17.68
C GLN A 165 -0.57 -15.17 -18.74
N LYS A 166 -0.74 -15.49 -20.03
CA LYS A 166 -0.39 -14.57 -21.14
C LYS A 166 -1.21 -13.30 -21.12
N GLU A 167 -2.52 -13.38 -20.92
CA GLU A 167 -3.40 -12.21 -20.84
C GLU A 167 -3.07 -11.35 -19.64
N PHE A 168 -2.90 -11.95 -18.47
CA PHE A 168 -2.54 -11.29 -17.23
C PHE A 168 -1.17 -10.58 -17.36
N ASN A 169 -0.15 -11.27 -17.86
CA ASN A 169 1.17 -10.69 -18.09
C ASN A 169 1.11 -9.56 -19.13
N SER A 170 0.27 -9.70 -20.18
CA SER A 170 0.03 -8.61 -21.13
C SER A 170 -0.57 -7.38 -20.45
N ALA A 171 -1.53 -7.54 -19.54
CA ALA A 171 -2.09 -6.43 -18.76
C ALA A 171 -1.02 -5.78 -17.86
N ALA A 172 -0.15 -6.58 -17.22
CA ALA A 172 0.97 -6.12 -16.40
C ALA A 172 2.00 -5.31 -17.22
N MET A 173 2.39 -5.81 -18.39
CA MET A 173 3.35 -5.16 -19.27
C MET A 173 2.83 -3.89 -19.93
N LYS A 174 1.54 -3.86 -20.29
CA LYS A 174 0.88 -2.68 -20.87
C LYS A 174 0.61 -1.59 -19.85
N ARG A 175 0.73 -1.84 -18.54
CA ARG A 175 0.59 -0.82 -17.50
C ARG A 175 1.76 0.15 -17.58
N PHE A 176 1.52 1.32 -18.16
CA PHE A 176 2.50 2.41 -18.20
C PHE A 176 2.65 3.03 -16.80
N GLY A 177 3.88 3.07 -16.29
CA GLY A 177 4.17 3.57 -14.94
C GLY A 177 3.75 2.59 -13.84
N SER A 178 3.44 3.13 -12.67
CA SER A 178 3.04 2.40 -11.48
C SER A 178 1.61 1.90 -11.55
N GLY A 179 1.36 0.75 -10.98
CA GLY A 179 0.02 0.17 -10.90
C GLY A 179 0.02 -1.32 -10.64
N TRP A 180 -1.08 -1.97 -11.02
CA TRP A 180 -1.34 -3.37 -10.74
C TRP A 180 -1.93 -4.07 -11.96
N ALA A 181 -1.66 -5.36 -12.10
CA ALA A 181 -2.42 -6.26 -12.96
C ALA A 181 -3.33 -7.15 -12.11
N TRP A 182 -4.51 -7.48 -12.61
CA TRP A 182 -5.56 -8.16 -11.87
C TRP A 182 -6.22 -9.27 -12.66
N LEU A 183 -6.62 -10.33 -11.96
CA LEU A 183 -7.72 -11.20 -12.33
C LEU A 183 -8.91 -10.85 -11.43
N CYS A 184 -10.04 -10.48 -12.03
CA CYS A 184 -11.22 -10.04 -11.31
C CYS A 184 -12.45 -10.85 -11.69
N LEU A 185 -13.39 -10.94 -10.74
CA LEU A 185 -14.78 -11.31 -11.05
C LEU A 185 -15.57 -10.05 -11.43
N ASN A 186 -16.26 -10.10 -12.57
CA ASN A 186 -17.19 -9.09 -13.09
C ASN A 186 -18.54 -9.76 -13.33
N GLY A 187 -19.46 -9.63 -12.38
CA GLY A 187 -20.66 -10.46 -12.37
C GLY A 187 -20.28 -11.95 -12.36
N GLU A 188 -20.66 -12.71 -13.38
CA GLU A 188 -20.31 -14.13 -13.53
C GLU A 188 -19.06 -14.37 -14.36
N SER A 189 -18.42 -13.31 -14.89
CA SER A 189 -17.28 -13.42 -15.79
C SER A 189 -15.96 -13.14 -15.10
N LEU A 190 -14.92 -13.94 -15.40
CA LEU A 190 -13.55 -13.64 -15.03
C LEU A 190 -12.90 -12.77 -16.12
N VAL A 191 -12.24 -11.69 -15.70
CA VAL A 191 -11.60 -10.73 -16.60
C VAL A 191 -10.20 -10.38 -16.10
N THR A 192 -9.27 -10.17 -17.02
CA THR A 192 -7.95 -9.60 -16.72
C THR A 192 -7.96 -8.10 -17.04
N GLN A 193 -7.32 -7.30 -16.17
CA GLN A 193 -7.17 -5.87 -16.39
C GLN A 193 -5.96 -5.31 -15.66
N SER A 194 -5.68 -4.02 -15.85
CA SER A 194 -4.71 -3.30 -15.04
C SER A 194 -5.28 -1.97 -14.55
N THR A 195 -4.83 -1.53 -13.38
CA THR A 195 -5.17 -0.23 -12.79
C THR A 195 -3.92 0.60 -12.54
N ALA A 196 -4.05 1.93 -12.55
CA ALA A 196 -2.95 2.83 -12.27
C ALA A 196 -2.76 3.02 -10.75
N ASN A 197 -1.55 3.30 -10.35
CA ASN A 197 -1.19 3.63 -8.97
C ASN A 197 -1.74 2.60 -7.97
N GLN A 198 -2.50 3.04 -6.95
CA GLN A 198 -3.16 2.18 -5.97
C GLN A 198 -4.66 2.02 -6.22
N ASP A 199 -5.13 2.35 -7.42
CA ASP A 199 -6.53 2.13 -7.79
C ASP A 199 -6.87 0.65 -7.67
N SER A 200 -7.82 0.33 -6.79
CA SER A 200 -8.34 -1.02 -6.67
C SER A 200 -9.46 -1.27 -7.70
N PRO A 201 -9.60 -2.48 -8.24
CA PRO A 201 -10.76 -2.86 -9.05
C PRO A 201 -12.10 -2.62 -8.37
N LEU A 202 -12.14 -2.59 -7.04
CA LEU A 202 -13.33 -2.31 -6.24
C LEU A 202 -13.96 -0.94 -6.56
N LEU A 203 -13.15 0.05 -6.98
CA LEU A 203 -13.63 1.36 -7.43
C LEU A 203 -14.54 1.28 -8.67
N SER A 204 -14.39 0.22 -9.45
CA SER A 204 -15.20 -0.08 -10.66
C SER A 204 -16.15 -1.24 -10.43
N LYS A 205 -16.43 -1.60 -9.17
CA LYS A 205 -17.32 -2.70 -8.78
C LYS A 205 -16.86 -4.09 -9.26
N LEU A 206 -15.59 -4.23 -9.61
CA LEU A 206 -14.98 -5.52 -9.91
C LEU A 206 -14.38 -6.11 -8.63
N ILE A 207 -14.43 -7.43 -8.47
CA ILE A 207 -13.90 -8.10 -7.29
C ILE A 207 -12.54 -8.72 -7.63
N PRO A 208 -11.42 -8.19 -7.12
CA PRO A 208 -10.10 -8.76 -7.37
C PRO A 208 -9.94 -10.10 -6.65
N ILE A 209 -9.50 -11.13 -7.37
CA ILE A 209 -9.20 -12.46 -6.81
C ILE A 209 -7.70 -12.79 -6.86
N LEU A 210 -6.96 -12.20 -7.81
CA LEU A 210 -5.51 -12.27 -7.96
C LEU A 210 -5.00 -10.91 -8.38
N GLY A 211 -3.86 -10.45 -7.85
CA GLY A 211 -3.23 -9.18 -8.18
C GLY A 211 -1.71 -9.27 -8.23
N LEU A 212 -1.09 -8.53 -9.13
CA LEU A 212 0.37 -8.36 -9.22
C LEU A 212 0.70 -6.88 -9.14
N ASP A 213 1.48 -6.51 -8.15
CA ASP A 213 2.05 -5.17 -8.03
C ASP A 213 3.13 -4.97 -9.10
N VAL A 214 2.95 -4.00 -10.00
CA VAL A 214 3.92 -3.61 -11.01
C VAL A 214 4.52 -2.24 -10.77
N TRP A 215 4.37 -1.69 -9.55
CA TRP A 215 5.21 -0.61 -9.07
C TRP A 215 6.67 -1.08 -9.06
N GLU A 216 7.60 -0.22 -9.42
CA GLU A 216 9.03 -0.60 -9.46
C GLU A 216 9.57 -1.04 -8.09
N HIS A 217 9.04 -0.50 -6.99
CA HIS A 217 9.43 -0.93 -5.65
C HIS A 217 9.17 -2.42 -5.36
N ALA A 218 8.26 -3.05 -6.10
CA ALA A 218 7.92 -4.46 -5.92
C ALA A 218 8.95 -5.42 -6.53
N TYR A 219 9.84 -4.95 -7.45
CA TYR A 219 10.71 -5.84 -8.19
C TYR A 219 12.08 -5.26 -8.58
N TYR A 220 12.32 -3.96 -8.40
CA TYR A 220 13.49 -3.30 -9.00
C TYR A 220 14.82 -3.82 -8.48
N LEU A 221 14.94 -4.18 -7.20
CA LEU A 221 16.21 -4.67 -6.65
C LEU A 221 16.68 -5.96 -7.32
N ASN A 222 15.76 -6.85 -7.68
CA ASN A 222 16.09 -8.13 -8.30
C ASN A 222 16.02 -8.08 -9.84
N TYR A 223 15.12 -7.30 -10.41
CA TYR A 223 14.82 -7.33 -11.84
C TYR A 223 15.18 -6.05 -12.59
N GLN A 224 15.37 -4.91 -11.93
CA GLN A 224 15.60 -3.59 -12.52
C GLN A 224 14.53 -3.30 -13.61
N ASN A 225 14.93 -3.05 -14.84
CA ASN A 225 14.02 -2.78 -15.96
C ASN A 225 13.35 -4.03 -16.57
N ARG A 226 13.68 -5.23 -16.06
CA ARG A 226 13.17 -6.50 -16.61
C ARG A 226 11.83 -6.88 -15.98
N ARG A 227 10.82 -6.01 -16.10
CA ARG A 227 9.46 -6.30 -15.58
C ARG A 227 8.89 -7.61 -16.12
N ALA A 228 9.21 -7.99 -17.37
CA ALA A 228 8.76 -9.25 -17.97
C ALA A 228 9.23 -10.48 -17.18
N ASP A 229 10.48 -10.46 -16.69
CA ASP A 229 11.04 -11.56 -15.91
C ASP A 229 10.34 -11.67 -14.54
N TYR A 230 10.06 -10.53 -13.89
CA TYR A 230 9.28 -10.47 -12.66
C TYR A 230 7.86 -11.02 -12.85
N CYS A 231 7.17 -10.61 -13.93
CA CYS A 231 5.83 -11.13 -14.24
C CYS A 231 5.86 -12.66 -14.47
N THR A 232 6.94 -13.19 -15.03
CA THR A 232 7.13 -14.63 -15.23
C THR A 232 7.41 -15.32 -13.88
N ALA A 233 8.28 -14.75 -13.06
CA ALA A 233 8.63 -15.29 -11.75
C ALA A 233 7.43 -15.32 -10.77
N PHE A 234 6.51 -14.37 -10.88
CA PHE A 234 5.30 -14.28 -10.05
C PHE A 234 4.51 -15.60 -10.01
N TRP A 235 4.37 -16.29 -11.14
CA TRP A 235 3.59 -17.52 -11.23
C TRP A 235 4.15 -18.69 -10.40
N ASN A 236 5.44 -18.63 -10.01
CA ASN A 236 6.04 -19.61 -9.11
C ASN A 236 5.66 -19.40 -7.64
N MET A 237 5.03 -18.27 -7.29
CA MET A 237 4.68 -17.91 -5.92
C MET A 237 3.18 -17.88 -5.68
N VAL A 238 2.34 -18.01 -6.73
CA VAL A 238 0.88 -17.86 -6.61
C VAL A 238 0.31 -18.96 -5.71
N ASN A 239 -0.35 -18.54 -4.64
CA ASN A 239 -1.12 -19.40 -3.76
C ASN A 239 -2.51 -19.66 -4.36
N TRP A 240 -2.58 -20.65 -5.26
CA TRP A 240 -3.81 -20.98 -5.97
C TRP A 240 -4.97 -21.36 -5.05
N ALA A 241 -4.70 -21.95 -3.88
CA ALA A 241 -5.74 -22.26 -2.90
C ALA A 241 -6.40 -20.98 -2.36
N GLN A 242 -5.59 -19.95 -2.10
CA GLN A 242 -6.13 -18.65 -1.68
C GLN A 242 -6.87 -17.94 -2.82
N VAL A 243 -6.37 -18.02 -4.05
CA VAL A 243 -7.06 -17.44 -5.23
C VAL A 243 -8.42 -18.10 -5.45
N GLU A 244 -8.50 -19.43 -5.32
CA GLU A 244 -9.78 -20.17 -5.35
C GLU A 244 -10.70 -19.75 -4.19
N ALA A 245 -10.17 -19.58 -2.98
CA ALA A 245 -10.95 -19.10 -1.82
C ALA A 245 -11.52 -17.70 -2.07
N ASN A 246 -10.72 -16.79 -2.65
CA ASN A 246 -11.16 -15.45 -3.02
C ASN A 246 -12.28 -15.50 -4.07
N TYR A 247 -12.14 -16.36 -5.10
CA TYR A 247 -13.19 -16.58 -6.09
C TYR A 247 -14.47 -17.09 -5.46
N ASN A 248 -14.38 -18.13 -4.62
CA ASN A 248 -15.52 -18.71 -3.94
C ASN A 248 -16.22 -17.73 -2.98
N ALA A 249 -15.49 -16.82 -2.37
CA ALA A 249 -16.07 -15.74 -1.57
C ALA A 249 -16.78 -14.72 -2.48
N ALA A 250 -16.18 -14.36 -3.60
CA ALA A 250 -16.71 -13.37 -4.55
C ALA A 250 -18.03 -13.78 -5.21
N ILE A 251 -18.24 -15.08 -5.46
CA ILE A 251 -19.52 -15.58 -6.06
C ILE A 251 -20.65 -15.74 -5.05
N LYS A 252 -20.39 -15.63 -3.74
CA LYS A 252 -21.38 -15.77 -2.67
C LYS A 252 -21.92 -14.42 -2.17
N GLY A 253 -21.19 -13.36 -2.39
CA GLY A 253 -21.51 -12.00 -1.94
C GLY A 253 -21.94 -11.10 -3.07
#